data_4bbf0a018161a3ecc3135bac59e40037
#
_entry.id   4bbf0a018161a3ecc3135bac59e40037
#
_cell.length_a   1.000
_cell.length_b   1.000
_cell.length_c   1.000
_cell.angle_alpha   90.00
_cell.angle_beta   90.00
_cell.angle_gamma   90.00
#
_symmetry.space_group_name_H-M   'P 1'
#
loop_
_entity.id
_entity.type
_entity.pdbx_description
1 polymer ?
#
loop_
_entity_poly.entity_id
_entity_poly.type
_entity_poly.pdbx_seq_one_letter_code
_entity_poly.pdbx_strand_id
1 'polypeptide(L)'
;MPGAITGWDWFVAIVLLLSVGIGAVRGLVRTVFALGAWAVALLGVPIGAAPLARVLPDAVPQPVIFLVLFLALFVAVRMLGALAARALHGVGLGGADRLLGALLGVVRAAIVIVVVAVGAHLGGFSKHPAWTQALSRPLLDALVHWAEPFLPERLSGVRRT
;
A
#
# COMPACT_ATOMS: atom_id res chain seq x y z
N MET A 1 11.10 1.87 -33.78
CA MET A 1 12.15 2.52 -32.98
C MET A 1 11.93 2.09 -31.54
N PRO A 2 12.80 1.32 -30.90
CA PRO A 2 12.71 1.04 -29.47
C PRO A 2 13.08 2.33 -28.73
N GLY A 3 12.22 2.78 -27.82
CA GLY A 3 12.49 3.96 -26.99
C GLY A 3 11.46 5.10 -27.09
N ALA A 4 10.30 4.89 -27.68
CA ALA A 4 9.20 5.86 -27.56
C ALA A 4 8.61 5.77 -26.14
N ILE A 5 8.45 6.91 -25.48
CA ILE A 5 7.75 6.98 -24.19
C ILE A 5 6.30 6.53 -24.40
N THR A 6 5.93 5.43 -23.76
CA THR A 6 4.60 4.83 -23.86
C THR A 6 3.74 5.16 -22.65
N GLY A 7 2.45 4.83 -22.71
CA GLY A 7 1.56 4.97 -21.56
C GLY A 7 2.03 4.20 -20.32
N TRP A 8 2.76 3.08 -20.50
CA TRP A 8 3.35 2.30 -19.41
C TRP A 8 4.48 3.05 -18.71
N ASP A 9 5.30 3.78 -19.45
CA ASP A 9 6.37 4.57 -18.86
C ASP A 9 5.82 5.70 -17.99
N TRP A 10 4.76 6.37 -18.48
CA TRP A 10 4.04 7.38 -17.72
C TRP A 10 3.39 6.78 -16.46
N PHE A 11 2.77 5.62 -16.58
CA PHE A 11 2.18 4.93 -15.42
C PHE A 11 3.24 4.63 -14.36
N VAL A 12 4.36 4.00 -14.74
CA VAL A 12 5.46 3.69 -13.82
C VAL A 12 6.00 4.97 -13.16
N ALA A 13 6.27 6.02 -13.95
CA ALA A 13 6.78 7.28 -13.45
C ALA A 13 5.81 7.95 -12.46
N ILE A 14 4.53 8.02 -12.80
CA ILE A 14 3.50 8.63 -11.94
C ILE A 14 3.34 7.84 -10.64
N VAL A 15 3.23 6.51 -10.70
CA VAL A 15 3.09 5.66 -9.50
C VAL A 15 4.30 5.82 -8.60
N LEU A 16 5.50 5.84 -9.16
CA LEU A 16 6.74 5.97 -8.41
C LEU A 16 6.86 7.34 -7.76
N LEU A 17 6.66 8.41 -8.52
CA LEU A 17 6.73 9.79 -8.02
C LEU A 17 5.68 10.06 -6.95
N LEU A 18 4.43 9.65 -7.17
CA LEU A 18 3.37 9.83 -6.18
C LEU A 18 3.63 9.02 -4.91
N SER A 19 4.03 7.76 -5.02
CA SER A 19 4.29 6.90 -3.86
C SER A 19 5.47 7.40 -3.04
N VAL A 20 6.58 7.77 -3.68
CA VAL A 20 7.76 8.34 -3.03
C VAL A 20 7.44 9.69 -2.42
N GLY A 21 6.77 10.57 -3.16
CA GLY A 21 6.36 11.89 -2.67
C GLY A 21 5.46 11.81 -1.44
N ILE A 22 4.41 10.97 -1.49
CA ILE A 22 3.54 10.73 -0.33
C ILE A 22 4.32 10.14 0.83
N GLY A 23 5.23 9.19 0.57
CA GLY A 23 6.10 8.59 1.59
C GLY A 23 7.01 9.62 2.26
N ALA A 24 7.67 10.47 1.48
CA ALA A 24 8.54 11.53 1.97
C ALA A 24 7.79 12.60 2.80
N VAL A 25 6.58 12.98 2.37
CA VAL A 25 5.77 13.99 3.08
C VAL A 25 5.18 13.42 4.37
N ARG A 26 4.69 12.17 4.35
CA ARG A 26 4.08 11.53 5.52
C ARG A 26 5.10 11.06 6.55
N GLY A 27 6.26 10.61 6.10
CA GLY A 27 7.27 9.94 6.91
C GLY A 27 6.96 8.47 7.19
N LEU A 28 7.98 7.74 7.65
CA LEU A 28 7.88 6.33 8.02
C LEU A 28 6.90 6.12 9.17
N VAL A 29 7.07 6.88 10.26
CA VAL A 29 6.31 6.69 11.50
C VAL A 29 4.82 6.81 11.24
N ARG A 30 4.37 7.87 10.60
CA ARG A 30 2.94 8.05 10.28
C ARG A 30 2.41 6.94 9.38
N THR A 31 3.23 6.43 8.46
CA THR A 31 2.83 5.36 7.54
C THR A 31 2.67 4.04 8.27
N VAL A 32 3.63 3.68 9.15
CA VAL A 32 3.56 2.45 9.97
C VAL A 32 2.37 2.50 10.91
N PHE A 33 2.15 3.62 11.62
CA PHE A 33 0.99 3.77 12.49
C PHE A 33 -0.34 3.77 11.72
N ALA A 34 -0.37 4.27 10.49
CA ALA A 34 -1.57 4.20 9.66
C ALA A 34 -1.92 2.76 9.27
N LEU A 35 -0.93 1.93 8.95
CA LEU A 35 -1.13 0.48 8.72
C LEU A 35 -1.49 -0.24 10.02
N GLY A 36 -0.79 0.06 11.11
CA GLY A 36 -1.07 -0.48 12.43
C GLY A 36 -2.48 -0.14 12.92
N ALA A 37 -3.00 1.04 12.60
CA ALA A 37 -4.36 1.44 12.95
C ALA A 37 -5.42 0.50 12.35
N TRP A 38 -5.23 0.05 11.11
CA TRP A 38 -6.11 -0.96 10.50
C TRP A 38 -6.04 -2.29 11.24
N ALA A 39 -4.82 -2.77 11.53
CA ALA A 39 -4.63 -4.02 12.26
C ALA A 39 -5.23 -3.97 13.66
N VAL A 40 -4.94 -2.90 14.42
CA VAL A 40 -5.46 -2.71 15.78
C VAL A 40 -6.98 -2.55 15.78
N ALA A 41 -7.56 -1.81 14.84
CA ALA A 41 -9.00 -1.66 14.76
C ALA A 41 -9.70 -2.97 14.39
N LEU A 42 -9.20 -3.69 13.37
CA LEU A 42 -9.80 -4.96 12.94
C LEU A 42 -9.69 -6.06 14.01
N LEU A 43 -8.57 -6.15 14.70
CA LEU A 43 -8.36 -7.16 15.76
C LEU A 43 -8.96 -6.72 17.09
N GLY A 44 -8.98 -5.42 17.38
CA GLY A 44 -9.48 -4.88 18.64
C GLY A 44 -11.00 -4.86 18.74
N VAL A 45 -11.71 -4.69 17.61
CA VAL A 45 -13.18 -4.66 17.62
C VAL A 45 -13.81 -5.95 18.14
N PRO A 46 -13.46 -7.15 17.68
CA PRO A 46 -14.00 -8.40 18.24
C PRO A 46 -13.73 -8.57 19.74
N ILE A 47 -12.56 -8.14 20.18
CA ILE A 47 -12.12 -8.26 21.57
C ILE A 47 -12.85 -7.24 22.47
N GLY A 48 -12.97 -6.01 22.01
CA GLY A 48 -13.52 -4.90 22.80
C GLY A 48 -15.04 -4.76 22.73
N ALA A 49 -15.70 -5.32 21.72
CA ALA A 49 -17.13 -5.15 21.53
C ALA A 49 -17.97 -5.84 22.62
N ALA A 50 -17.56 -7.04 23.05
CA ALA A 50 -18.29 -7.79 24.08
C ALA A 50 -18.32 -7.08 25.45
N PRO A 51 -17.19 -6.59 26.01
CA PRO A 51 -17.24 -5.82 27.24
C PRO A 51 -17.96 -4.48 27.09
N LEU A 52 -17.84 -3.82 25.91
CA LEU A 52 -18.50 -2.55 25.67
C LEU A 52 -20.03 -2.70 25.58
N ALA A 53 -20.51 -3.77 24.94
CA ALA A 53 -21.94 -4.07 24.87
C ALA A 53 -22.59 -4.30 26.25
N ARG A 54 -21.84 -4.74 27.26
CA ARG A 54 -22.37 -4.95 28.63
C ARG A 54 -22.62 -3.64 29.38
N VAL A 55 -21.98 -2.56 28.95
CA VAL A 55 -22.06 -1.24 29.61
C VAL A 55 -23.05 -0.31 28.90
N LEU A 56 -23.35 -0.62 27.64
CA LEU A 56 -24.26 0.18 26.82
C LEU A 56 -25.71 -0.29 27.01
N PRO A 57 -26.71 0.63 26.84
CA PRO A 57 -28.12 0.26 26.82
C PRO A 57 -28.43 -0.74 25.71
N ASP A 58 -29.36 -1.67 25.97
CA ASP A 58 -29.82 -2.70 25.00
C ASP A 58 -30.39 -2.12 23.69
N ALA A 59 -30.73 -0.82 23.70
CA ALA A 59 -31.22 -0.10 22.52
C ALA A 59 -30.16 0.16 21.46
N VAL A 60 -28.85 -0.04 21.72
CA VAL A 60 -27.78 0.24 20.76
C VAL A 60 -27.53 -0.98 19.88
N PRO A 61 -27.77 -0.91 18.56
CA PRO A 61 -27.54 -2.02 17.67
C PRO A 61 -26.06 -2.43 17.63
N GLN A 62 -25.78 -3.74 17.66
CA GLN A 62 -24.43 -4.30 17.65
C GLN A 62 -23.52 -3.78 16.53
N PRO A 63 -24.01 -3.57 15.29
CA PRO A 63 -23.19 -2.97 14.22
C PRO A 63 -22.71 -1.55 14.53
N VAL A 64 -23.50 -0.77 15.28
CA VAL A 64 -23.12 0.59 15.70
C VAL A 64 -21.98 0.54 16.71
N ILE A 65 -22.03 -0.40 17.66
CA ILE A 65 -20.96 -0.63 18.64
C ILE A 65 -19.66 -0.97 17.91
N PHE A 66 -19.72 -1.87 16.92
CA PHE A 66 -18.55 -2.27 16.12
C PHE A 66 -17.98 -1.09 15.34
N LEU A 67 -18.83 -0.30 14.69
CA LEU A 67 -18.40 0.88 13.91
C LEU A 67 -17.74 1.93 14.81
N VAL A 68 -18.36 2.26 15.93
CA VAL A 68 -17.86 3.28 16.86
C VAL A 68 -16.53 2.83 17.46
N LEU A 69 -16.42 1.57 17.90
CA LEU A 69 -15.19 1.03 18.45
C LEU A 69 -14.08 0.97 17.41
N PHE A 70 -14.41 0.58 16.18
CA PHE A 70 -13.47 0.61 15.06
C PHE A 70 -12.91 2.01 14.82
N LEU A 71 -13.80 3.00 14.69
CA LEU A 71 -13.39 4.38 14.47
C LEU A 71 -12.58 4.94 15.64
N ALA A 72 -12.96 4.64 16.87
CA ALA A 72 -12.25 5.08 18.07
C ALA A 72 -10.82 4.51 18.10
N LEU A 73 -10.65 3.20 17.91
CA LEU A 73 -9.35 2.54 17.88
C LEU A 73 -8.50 3.06 16.71
N PHE A 74 -9.10 3.17 15.53
CA PHE A 74 -8.43 3.65 14.33
C PHE A 74 -7.90 5.07 14.50
N VAL A 75 -8.74 5.98 14.98
CA VAL A 75 -8.36 7.37 15.21
C VAL A 75 -7.31 7.48 16.32
N ALA A 76 -7.48 6.74 17.43
CA ALA A 76 -6.54 6.74 18.54
C ALA A 76 -5.13 6.35 18.08
N VAL A 77 -5.00 5.25 17.36
CA VAL A 77 -3.68 4.80 16.85
C VAL A 77 -3.10 5.80 15.85
N ARG A 78 -3.92 6.39 14.98
CA ARG A 78 -3.45 7.44 14.06
C ARG A 78 -2.99 8.70 14.77
N MET A 79 -3.68 9.10 15.83
CA MET A 79 -3.26 10.23 16.66
C MET A 79 -1.94 9.95 17.36
N LEU A 80 -1.76 8.74 17.93
CA LEU A 80 -0.48 8.32 18.50
C LEU A 80 0.65 8.39 17.48
N GLY A 81 0.41 7.94 16.25
CA GLY A 81 1.37 8.04 15.16
C GLY A 81 1.72 9.49 14.78
N ALA A 82 0.74 10.39 14.82
CA ALA A 82 0.96 11.81 14.56
C ALA A 82 1.78 12.47 15.70
N LEU A 83 1.51 12.11 16.95
CA LEU A 83 2.28 12.58 18.10
C LEU A 83 3.72 12.04 18.08
N ALA A 84 3.91 10.76 17.81
CA ALA A 84 5.23 10.16 17.67
C ALA A 84 6.05 10.82 16.56
N ALA A 85 5.44 11.06 15.39
CA ALA A 85 6.11 11.78 14.30
C ALA A 85 6.49 13.21 14.68
N ARG A 86 5.63 13.92 15.41
CA ARG A 86 5.96 15.26 15.92
C ARG A 86 7.13 15.23 16.89
N ALA A 87 7.15 14.26 17.81
CA ALA A 87 8.26 14.08 18.74
C ALA A 87 9.58 13.82 18.01
N LEU A 88 9.61 12.96 16.98
CA LEU A 88 10.79 12.74 16.16
C LEU A 88 11.27 14.01 15.45
N HIS A 89 10.35 14.83 14.95
CA HIS A 89 10.71 16.11 14.35
C HIS A 89 11.29 17.07 15.37
N GLY A 90 10.79 17.07 16.60
CA GLY A 90 11.29 17.90 17.70
C GLY A 90 12.74 17.61 18.11
N VAL A 91 13.19 16.35 17.96
CA VAL A 91 14.57 15.93 18.25
C VAL A 91 15.49 15.93 17.01
N GLY A 92 15.04 16.53 15.91
CA GLY A 92 15.85 16.66 14.69
C GLY A 92 15.86 15.46 13.75
N LEU A 93 15.14 14.37 14.09
CA LEU A 93 15.08 13.14 13.29
C LEU A 93 14.05 13.18 12.14
N GLY A 94 13.42 14.33 11.92
CA GLY A 94 12.40 14.49 10.87
C GLY A 94 12.92 14.22 9.44
N GLY A 95 14.19 14.53 9.16
CA GLY A 95 14.82 14.20 7.88
C GLY A 95 14.94 12.70 7.65
N ALA A 96 15.40 11.97 8.67
CA ALA A 96 15.51 10.51 8.61
C ALA A 96 14.14 9.84 8.45
N ASP A 97 13.11 10.30 9.18
CA ASP A 97 11.74 9.82 9.06
C ASP A 97 11.19 9.98 7.64
N ARG A 98 11.46 11.14 7.00
CA ARG A 98 11.07 11.40 5.61
C ARG A 98 11.79 10.52 4.59
N LEU A 99 13.11 10.33 4.76
CA LEU A 99 13.90 9.45 3.90
C LEU A 99 13.41 8.02 3.97
N LEU A 100 13.19 7.51 5.18
CA LEU A 100 12.64 6.17 5.39
C LEU A 100 11.21 6.06 4.85
N GLY A 101 10.41 7.12 4.97
CA GLY A 101 9.09 7.21 4.35
C GLY A 101 9.14 7.16 2.81
N ALA A 102 10.13 7.84 2.20
CA ALA A 102 10.37 7.78 0.76
C ALA A 102 10.76 6.37 0.31
N LEU A 103 11.65 5.69 1.04
CA LEU A 103 12.04 4.29 0.78
C LEU A 103 10.83 3.35 0.85
N LEU A 104 9.98 3.50 1.86
CA LEU A 104 8.69 2.79 1.91
C LEU A 104 7.81 3.12 0.71
N GLY A 105 7.82 4.37 0.25
CA GLY A 105 7.14 4.80 -0.97
C GLY A 105 7.62 4.04 -2.20
N VAL A 106 8.94 3.80 -2.34
CA VAL A 106 9.52 2.99 -3.43
C VAL A 106 9.01 1.55 -3.36
N VAL A 107 9.08 0.92 -2.17
CA VAL A 107 8.58 -0.47 -1.97
C VAL A 107 7.10 -0.57 -2.32
N ARG A 108 6.29 0.38 -1.87
CA ARG A 108 4.87 0.44 -2.20
C ARG A 108 4.63 0.61 -3.70
N ALA A 109 5.40 1.50 -4.37
CA ALA A 109 5.32 1.68 -5.81
C ALA A 109 5.65 0.38 -6.55
N ALA A 110 6.72 -0.32 -6.14
CA ALA A 110 7.11 -1.60 -6.71
C ALA A 110 5.98 -2.64 -6.60
N ILE A 111 5.33 -2.75 -5.43
CA ILE A 111 4.18 -3.65 -5.24
C ILE A 111 3.04 -3.30 -6.19
N VAL A 112 2.66 -2.01 -6.30
CA VAL A 112 1.58 -1.57 -7.19
C VAL A 112 1.92 -1.88 -8.65
N ILE A 113 3.15 -1.57 -9.07
CA ILE A 113 3.63 -1.85 -10.44
C ILE A 113 3.59 -3.35 -10.74
N VAL A 114 4.07 -4.19 -9.81
CA VAL A 114 4.02 -5.66 -9.95
C VAL A 114 2.59 -6.15 -10.12
N VAL A 115 1.67 -5.74 -9.25
CA VAL A 115 0.27 -6.16 -9.30
C VAL A 115 -0.38 -5.79 -10.63
N VAL A 116 -0.15 -4.55 -11.09
CA VAL A 116 -0.72 -4.07 -12.36
C VAL A 116 -0.03 -4.75 -13.55
N ALA A 117 1.30 -4.94 -13.52
CA ALA A 117 2.05 -5.61 -14.58
C ALA A 117 1.63 -7.08 -14.73
N VAL A 118 1.50 -7.81 -13.62
CA VAL A 118 0.99 -9.19 -13.61
C VAL A 118 -0.44 -9.23 -14.15
N GLY A 119 -1.32 -8.33 -13.70
CA GLY A 119 -2.69 -8.25 -14.18
C GLY A 119 -2.76 -7.97 -15.70
N ALA A 120 -1.93 -7.07 -16.20
CA ALA A 120 -1.83 -6.76 -17.63
C ALA A 120 -1.29 -7.97 -18.42
N HIS A 121 -0.31 -8.67 -17.88
CA HIS A 121 0.25 -9.88 -18.51
C HIS A 121 -0.79 -11.00 -18.62
N LEU A 122 -1.55 -11.25 -17.55
CA LEU A 122 -2.65 -12.21 -17.54
C LEU A 122 -3.80 -11.80 -18.49
N GLY A 123 -4.03 -10.49 -18.65
CA GLY A 123 -5.01 -9.95 -19.60
C GLY A 123 -4.56 -9.96 -21.07
N GLY A 124 -3.34 -10.49 -21.37
CA GLY A 124 -2.82 -10.57 -22.74
C GLY A 124 -2.24 -9.26 -23.28
N PHE A 125 -2.14 -8.20 -22.46
CA PHE A 125 -1.60 -6.89 -22.86
C PHE A 125 -0.09 -6.91 -23.09
N SER A 126 0.61 -7.96 -22.67
CA SER A 126 2.06 -8.15 -22.91
C SER A 126 2.45 -8.17 -24.38
N LYS A 127 1.51 -8.52 -25.28
CA LYS A 127 1.71 -8.52 -26.73
C LYS A 127 1.35 -7.17 -27.39
N HIS A 128 0.79 -6.23 -26.64
CA HIS A 128 0.37 -4.94 -27.18
C HIS A 128 1.60 -4.06 -27.50
N PRO A 129 1.59 -3.29 -28.61
CA PRO A 129 2.72 -2.42 -28.99
C PRO A 129 3.15 -1.45 -27.87
N ALA A 130 2.20 -0.96 -27.07
CA ALA A 130 2.50 -0.08 -25.96
C ALA A 130 3.36 -0.74 -24.86
N TRP A 131 3.27 -2.06 -24.68
CA TRP A 131 4.12 -2.81 -23.75
C TRP A 131 5.49 -3.10 -24.36
N THR A 132 5.48 -3.64 -25.58
CA THR A 132 6.73 -4.09 -26.23
C THR A 132 7.70 -2.97 -26.58
N GLN A 133 7.19 -1.75 -26.75
CA GLN A 133 7.98 -0.55 -27.05
C GLN A 133 8.30 0.30 -25.81
N ALA A 134 7.74 -0.03 -24.65
CA ALA A 134 7.97 0.72 -23.42
C ALA A 134 9.44 0.71 -23.00
N LEU A 135 9.95 1.85 -22.58
CA LEU A 135 11.30 1.98 -22.00
C LEU A 135 11.39 1.22 -20.67
N SER A 136 10.27 1.18 -19.93
CA SER A 136 10.12 0.45 -18.66
C SER A 136 9.96 -1.07 -18.83
N ARG A 137 9.86 -1.59 -20.07
CA ARG A 137 9.67 -3.01 -20.36
C ARG A 137 10.64 -3.93 -19.60
N PRO A 138 11.98 -3.70 -19.60
CA PRO A 138 12.89 -4.59 -18.88
C PRO A 138 12.61 -4.65 -17.38
N LEU A 139 12.18 -3.52 -16.79
CA LEU A 139 11.77 -3.45 -15.40
C LEU A 139 10.46 -4.22 -15.17
N LEU A 140 9.46 -4.02 -16.03
CA LEU A 140 8.16 -4.69 -15.93
C LEU A 140 8.30 -6.20 -16.09
N ASP A 141 9.06 -6.66 -17.08
CA ASP A 141 9.30 -8.08 -17.32
C ASP A 141 10.07 -8.72 -16.15
N ALA A 142 11.10 -8.04 -15.61
CA ALA A 142 11.84 -8.50 -14.44
C ALA A 142 10.94 -8.62 -13.19
N LEU A 143 10.06 -7.66 -12.98
CA LEU A 143 9.12 -7.67 -11.85
C LEU A 143 8.06 -8.78 -11.99
N VAL A 144 7.55 -9.02 -13.21
CA VAL A 144 6.64 -10.15 -13.49
C VAL A 144 7.34 -11.48 -13.23
N HIS A 145 8.57 -11.66 -13.72
CA HIS A 145 9.39 -12.87 -13.48
C HIS A 145 9.66 -13.10 -11.99
N TRP A 146 9.94 -12.04 -11.25
CA TRP A 146 10.14 -12.13 -9.79
C TRP A 146 8.84 -12.54 -9.06
N ALA A 147 7.67 -12.14 -9.58
CA ALA A 147 6.37 -12.47 -8.99
C ALA A 147 5.88 -13.89 -9.34
N GLU A 148 6.39 -14.51 -10.42
CA GLU A 148 5.97 -15.84 -10.89
C GLU A 148 5.92 -16.93 -9.81
N PRO A 149 6.90 -17.07 -8.90
CA PRO A 149 6.89 -18.10 -7.86
C PRO A 149 5.76 -17.94 -6.86
N PHE A 150 5.20 -16.73 -6.74
CA PHE A 150 4.12 -16.40 -5.81
C PHE A 150 2.72 -16.53 -6.46
N LEU A 151 2.67 -16.78 -7.77
CA LEU A 151 1.40 -16.93 -8.48
C LEU A 151 0.89 -18.39 -8.37
N PRO A 152 -0.42 -18.60 -8.08
CA PRO A 152 -1.02 -19.93 -8.13
C PRO A 152 -0.81 -20.57 -9.49
N GLU A 153 -0.60 -21.90 -9.53
CA GLU A 153 -0.34 -22.66 -10.78
C GLU A 153 -1.40 -22.45 -11.86
N ARG A 154 -2.62 -22.13 -11.48
CA ARG A 154 -3.73 -21.80 -12.41
C ARG A 154 -3.53 -20.50 -13.18
N LEU A 155 -2.68 -19.61 -12.68
CA LEU A 155 -2.35 -18.32 -13.29
C LEU A 155 -0.96 -18.32 -13.97
N SER A 156 -0.21 -19.41 -13.84
CA SER A 156 1.13 -19.57 -14.42
C SER A 156 1.12 -19.86 -15.94
N GLY A 157 0.00 -19.60 -16.63
CA GLY A 157 -0.08 -19.57 -18.10
C GLY A 157 0.94 -18.64 -18.79
N VAL A 158 1.66 -17.85 -18.01
CA VAL A 158 2.80 -16.99 -18.38
C VAL A 158 3.98 -17.80 -18.96
N ARG A 159 4.10 -19.10 -18.63
CA ARG A 159 5.23 -19.95 -19.05
C ARG A 159 5.21 -20.41 -20.52
N ARG A 160 4.19 -20.12 -21.31
CA ARG A 160 4.00 -20.73 -22.66
C ARG A 160 3.85 -19.74 -23.82
N THR A 161 4.25 -18.48 -23.64
CA THR A 161 4.31 -17.52 -24.74
C THR A 161 5.59 -16.67 -24.67
#